data_2a2109e0fcd124b2b269bfe160356df8
#
_entry.id   2a2109e0fcd124b2b269bfe160356df8
#
_cell.length_a   1.000
_cell.length_b   1.000
_cell.length_c   1.000
_cell.angle_alpha   90.00
_cell.angle_beta   90.00
_cell.angle_gamma   90.00
#
_symmetry.space_group_name_H-M   'P 1'
#
loop_
_entity.id
_entity.type
_entity.pdbx_description
1 polymer ?
#
loop_
_entity_poly.entity_id
_entity_poly.type
_entity_poly.pdbx_seq_one_letter_code
_entity_poly.pdbx_strand_id
1 'polypeptide(L)'
;MASNGADRDPEIDRLLEAKARELTKKMKYSGVVELSKENFDDFLKTFRVAVVDFWATWCAPCFMLEPIIKRLALEMPDVGFGRLNTEEEPEIAAKYYVMSLPTVIIFKDGEPVDQVVGVVPKKILQDRIKAYLED
;
A
#
# COMPACT_ATOMS: atom_id res chain seq x y z
N MET A 1 14.90 41.17 -2.97
CA MET A 1 14.92 40.72 -3.28
C MET A 1 14.80 40.01 -3.65
N ALA A 2 14.68 39.91 -3.74
CA ALA A 2 14.49 39.19 -4.09
C ALA A 2 14.87 38.35 -4.72
N SER A 3 15.24 37.55 -4.44
CA SER A 3 15.62 36.85 -5.36
C SER A 3 14.69 36.38 -5.97
N ASN A 4 14.86 35.73 -6.75
CA ASN A 4 13.87 35.32 -7.47
C ASN A 4 14.35 34.29 -8.37
N GLY A 5 13.75 34.02 -9.46
CA GLY A 5 14.08 32.98 -10.37
C GLY A 5 15.52 32.98 -10.82
N ALA A 6 16.14 34.12 -10.81
CA ALA A 6 17.52 34.25 -11.26
C ALA A 6 18.49 33.49 -10.36
N ASP A 7 18.14 33.30 -9.10
CA ASP A 7 19.02 32.64 -8.13
C ASP A 7 18.65 31.19 -7.90
N ARG A 8 17.68 30.67 -8.64
CA ARG A 8 17.20 29.32 -8.42
C ARG A 8 18.00 28.32 -9.27
N ASP A 9 18.40 27.23 -8.62
CA ASP A 9 19.10 26.15 -9.30
C ASP A 9 18.06 25.29 -10.04
N PRO A 10 18.15 25.15 -11.35
CA PRO A 10 17.20 24.32 -12.10
C PRO A 10 17.14 22.88 -11.61
N GLU A 11 18.24 22.35 -11.09
CA GLU A 11 18.25 20.99 -10.56
C GLU A 11 17.43 20.89 -9.29
N ILE A 12 17.54 21.88 -8.41
CA ILE A 12 16.72 21.93 -7.19
C ILE A 12 15.26 22.06 -7.55
N ASP A 13 14.92 22.89 -8.55
CA ASP A 13 13.54 23.03 -9.00
C ASP A 13 12.97 21.70 -9.49
N ARG A 14 13.76 20.94 -10.26
CA ARG A 14 13.32 19.64 -10.74
C ARG A 14 13.09 18.66 -9.59
N LEU A 15 13.96 18.69 -8.58
CA LEU A 15 13.81 17.82 -7.41
C LEU A 15 12.56 18.17 -6.62
N LEU A 16 12.26 19.47 -6.46
CA LEU A 16 11.08 19.91 -5.76
C LEU A 16 9.81 19.52 -6.50
N GLU A 17 9.83 19.63 -7.83
CA GLU A 17 8.67 19.22 -8.63
C GLU A 17 8.45 17.72 -8.56
N ALA A 18 9.52 16.93 -8.61
CA ALA A 18 9.43 15.50 -8.51
C ALA A 18 8.88 15.09 -7.15
N LYS A 19 9.32 15.76 -6.07
CA LYS A 19 8.83 15.50 -4.73
C LYS A 19 7.36 15.86 -4.59
N ALA A 20 6.95 16.97 -5.18
CA ALA A 20 5.55 17.39 -5.16
C ALA A 20 4.66 16.38 -5.87
N ARG A 21 5.10 15.85 -7.02
CA ARG A 21 4.35 14.84 -7.75
C ARG A 21 4.23 13.55 -6.93
N GLU A 22 5.32 13.15 -6.26
CA GLU A 22 5.31 11.97 -5.41
C GLU A 22 4.32 12.11 -4.25
N LEU A 23 4.33 13.28 -3.61
CA LEU A 23 3.41 13.55 -2.51
C LEU A 23 1.96 13.55 -2.97
N THR A 24 1.70 14.12 -4.16
CA THR A 24 0.36 14.12 -4.73
C THR A 24 -0.15 12.71 -4.98
N LYS A 25 0.71 11.83 -5.51
CA LYS A 25 0.34 10.43 -5.73
C LYS A 25 0.02 9.71 -4.43
N LYS A 26 0.82 9.95 -3.38
CA LYS A 26 0.59 9.33 -2.08
C LYS A 26 -0.71 9.83 -1.45
N MET A 27 -1.04 11.11 -1.63
CA MET A 27 -2.28 11.67 -1.12
C MET A 27 -3.49 11.07 -1.80
N LYS A 28 -3.38 10.73 -3.09
CA LYS A 28 -4.46 10.06 -3.84
C LYS A 28 -4.83 8.73 -3.18
N TYR A 29 -3.87 8.05 -2.57
CA TYR A 29 -4.05 6.74 -1.96
C TYR A 29 -3.89 6.78 -0.45
N SER A 30 -4.45 7.78 0.20
CA SER A 30 -4.39 7.85 1.65
C SER A 30 -5.40 6.89 2.29
N GLY A 31 -5.05 6.37 3.48
CA GLY A 31 -5.90 5.40 4.16
C GLY A 31 -5.85 4.05 3.48
N VAL A 32 -6.91 3.24 3.68
CA VAL A 32 -7.00 1.92 3.05
C VAL A 32 -7.75 2.08 1.74
N VAL A 33 -7.08 1.76 0.64
CA VAL A 33 -7.58 1.98 -0.72
C VAL A 33 -8.34 0.74 -1.20
N GLU A 34 -9.53 0.94 -1.77
CA GLU A 34 -10.24 -0.16 -2.43
C GLU A 34 -9.56 -0.39 -3.78
N LEU A 35 -8.98 -1.57 -3.95
CA LEU A 35 -8.21 -1.89 -5.14
C LEU A 35 -9.03 -2.64 -6.17
N SER A 36 -8.75 -2.35 -7.42
CA SER A 36 -9.35 -3.01 -8.56
C SER A 36 -8.30 -3.13 -9.65
N LYS A 37 -8.65 -3.80 -10.75
CA LYS A 37 -7.71 -3.93 -11.86
C LYS A 37 -7.31 -2.57 -12.44
N GLU A 38 -8.13 -1.53 -12.25
CA GLU A 38 -7.84 -0.20 -12.77
C GLU A 38 -6.77 0.53 -12.00
N ASN A 39 -6.63 0.27 -10.68
CA ASN A 39 -5.69 1.03 -9.86
C ASN A 39 -4.61 0.19 -9.18
N PHE A 40 -4.65 -1.12 -9.33
CA PHE A 40 -3.76 -2.02 -8.59
C PHE A 40 -2.28 -1.75 -8.92
N ASP A 41 -1.95 -1.73 -10.20
CA ASP A 41 -0.55 -1.53 -10.61
C ASP A 41 -0.05 -0.14 -10.24
N ASP A 42 -0.86 0.89 -10.43
CA ASP A 42 -0.49 2.26 -10.06
C ASP A 42 -0.28 2.38 -8.55
N PHE A 43 -1.14 1.74 -7.77
CA PHE A 43 -1.00 1.72 -6.32
C PHE A 43 0.34 1.08 -5.92
N LEU A 44 0.69 -0.07 -6.49
CA LEU A 44 1.95 -0.73 -6.16
C LEU A 44 3.17 0.10 -6.56
N LYS A 45 3.06 0.87 -7.65
CA LYS A 45 4.16 1.72 -8.10
C LYS A 45 4.33 2.98 -7.24
N THR A 46 3.26 3.39 -6.58
CA THR A 46 3.28 4.62 -5.79
C THR A 46 4.05 4.45 -4.49
N PHE A 47 3.98 3.26 -3.89
CA PHE A 47 4.59 3.02 -2.58
C PHE A 47 5.72 2.02 -2.69
N ARG A 48 6.85 2.33 -2.05
CA ARG A 48 7.96 1.40 -1.99
C ARG A 48 7.55 0.12 -1.28
N VAL A 49 6.79 0.26 -0.18
CA VAL A 49 6.21 -0.87 0.53
C VAL A 49 4.70 -0.70 0.53
N ALA A 50 3.99 -1.71 0.06
CA ALA A 50 2.53 -1.71 0.00
C ALA A 50 2.00 -3.00 0.60
N VAL A 51 0.85 -2.91 1.26
CA VAL A 51 0.21 -4.02 1.94
C VAL A 51 -1.19 -4.18 1.36
N VAL A 52 -1.51 -5.38 0.91
CA VAL A 52 -2.82 -5.65 0.31
C VAL A 52 -3.53 -6.75 1.10
N ASP A 53 -4.72 -6.42 1.57
CA ASP A 53 -5.62 -7.34 2.28
C ASP A 53 -6.59 -7.94 1.27
N PHE A 54 -6.47 -9.23 1.00
CA PHE A 54 -7.37 -9.96 0.11
C PHE A 54 -8.52 -10.50 0.93
N TRP A 55 -9.74 -10.14 0.55
CA TRP A 55 -10.94 -10.44 1.34
C TRP A 55 -12.11 -10.82 0.44
N ALA A 56 -13.22 -11.25 1.04
CA ALA A 56 -14.47 -11.52 0.34
C ALA A 56 -15.64 -11.24 1.28
N THR A 57 -16.82 -11.02 0.72
CA THR A 57 -18.00 -10.64 1.51
C THR A 57 -18.49 -11.75 2.42
N TRP A 58 -18.21 -13.02 2.06
CA TRP A 58 -18.64 -14.17 2.86
C TRP A 58 -17.66 -14.54 3.96
N CYS A 59 -16.56 -13.85 4.08
CA CYS A 59 -15.46 -14.21 4.97
C CYS A 59 -15.54 -13.42 6.28
N ALA A 60 -16.08 -14.04 7.33
CA ALA A 60 -16.20 -13.37 8.63
C ALA A 60 -14.84 -12.95 9.22
N PRO A 61 -13.79 -13.81 9.19
CA PRO A 61 -12.49 -13.39 9.70
C PRO A 61 -11.92 -12.17 8.98
N CYS A 62 -12.28 -11.96 7.71
CA CYS A 62 -11.81 -10.80 6.96
C CYS A 62 -12.27 -9.50 7.62
N PHE A 63 -13.49 -9.49 8.15
CA PHE A 63 -14.03 -8.30 8.83
C PHE A 63 -13.37 -8.07 10.18
N MET A 64 -12.83 -9.12 10.79
CA MET A 64 -12.08 -8.99 12.04
C MET A 64 -10.70 -8.37 11.78
N LEU A 65 -10.13 -8.60 10.61
CA LEU A 65 -8.83 -8.05 10.24
C LEU A 65 -8.94 -6.58 9.82
N GLU A 66 -10.08 -6.16 9.31
CA GLU A 66 -10.26 -4.82 8.76
C GLU A 66 -9.84 -3.69 9.70
N PRO A 67 -10.28 -3.67 10.98
CA PRO A 67 -9.85 -2.59 11.88
C PRO A 67 -8.36 -2.60 12.15
N ILE A 68 -7.72 -3.76 12.11
CA ILE A 68 -6.26 -3.85 12.27
C ILE A 68 -5.56 -3.17 11.10
N ILE A 69 -6.01 -3.45 9.88
CA ILE A 69 -5.44 -2.84 8.67
C ILE A 69 -5.65 -1.33 8.69
N LYS A 70 -6.85 -0.88 9.08
CA LYS A 70 -7.14 0.56 9.16
C LYS A 70 -6.23 1.25 10.17
N ARG A 71 -5.98 0.62 11.31
CA ARG A 71 -5.11 1.18 12.33
C ARG A 71 -3.68 1.28 11.83
N LEU A 72 -3.18 0.24 11.18
CA LEU A 72 -1.84 0.26 10.61
C LEU A 72 -1.70 1.36 9.56
N ALA A 73 -2.73 1.57 8.75
CA ALA A 73 -2.70 2.64 7.75
C ALA A 73 -2.54 4.01 8.38
N LEU A 74 -3.16 4.23 9.55
CA LEU A 74 -3.00 5.49 10.29
C LEU A 74 -1.62 5.62 10.90
N GLU A 75 -1.05 4.53 11.40
CA GLU A 75 0.22 4.54 12.11
C GLU A 75 1.42 4.52 11.17
N MET A 76 1.24 4.09 9.94
CA MET A 76 2.34 3.92 8.98
C MET A 76 1.99 4.64 7.67
N PRO A 77 1.96 5.99 7.68
CA PRO A 77 1.48 6.75 6.53
C PRO A 77 2.36 6.65 5.27
N ASP A 78 3.61 6.21 5.42
CA ASP A 78 4.50 6.04 4.28
C ASP A 78 4.32 4.69 3.57
N VAL A 79 3.51 3.80 4.14
CA VAL A 79 3.21 2.50 3.57
C VAL A 79 1.83 2.57 2.92
N GLY A 80 1.72 2.00 1.72
CA GLY A 80 0.42 1.93 1.06
C GLY A 80 -0.38 0.77 1.62
N PHE A 81 -1.66 1.01 1.95
CA PHE A 81 -2.56 -0.04 2.41
C PHE A 81 -3.75 -0.12 1.49
N GLY A 82 -4.05 -1.31 1.00
CA GLY A 82 -5.19 -1.53 0.13
C GLY A 82 -5.95 -2.79 0.49
N ARG A 83 -7.17 -2.86 0.02
CA ARG A 83 -8.05 -4.02 0.15
C ARG A 83 -8.46 -4.46 -1.24
N LEU A 84 -8.50 -5.76 -1.45
CA LEU A 84 -8.91 -6.28 -2.75
C LEU A 84 -9.96 -7.38 -2.53
N ASN A 85 -11.16 -7.12 -3.07
CA ASN A 85 -12.25 -8.07 -3.00
C ASN A 85 -12.02 -9.16 -4.05
N THR A 86 -11.77 -10.38 -3.59
CA THR A 86 -11.42 -11.49 -4.49
C THR A 86 -12.59 -11.94 -5.34
N GLU A 87 -13.82 -11.62 -4.93
CA GLU A 87 -15.00 -11.94 -5.75
C GLU A 87 -15.09 -11.00 -6.95
N GLU A 88 -14.65 -9.75 -6.78
CA GLU A 88 -14.68 -8.77 -7.86
C GLU A 88 -13.44 -8.85 -8.75
N GLU A 89 -12.31 -9.26 -8.19
CA GLU A 89 -11.05 -9.34 -8.93
C GLU A 89 -10.41 -10.72 -8.77
N PRO A 90 -11.07 -11.75 -9.24
CA PRO A 90 -10.55 -13.12 -9.07
C PRO A 90 -9.22 -13.37 -9.79
N GLU A 91 -8.96 -12.64 -10.88
CA GLU A 91 -7.74 -12.84 -11.64
C GLU A 91 -6.52 -12.35 -10.87
N ILE A 92 -6.65 -11.23 -10.14
CA ILE A 92 -5.54 -10.72 -9.33
C ILE A 92 -5.28 -11.66 -8.17
N ALA A 93 -6.33 -12.16 -7.52
CA ALA A 93 -6.18 -13.12 -6.45
C ALA A 93 -5.46 -14.39 -6.95
N ALA A 94 -5.83 -14.88 -8.13
CA ALA A 94 -5.21 -16.06 -8.71
C ALA A 94 -3.75 -15.81 -9.07
N LYS A 95 -3.44 -14.62 -9.56
CA LYS A 95 -2.07 -14.26 -9.93
C LYS A 95 -1.10 -14.41 -8.76
N TYR A 96 -1.56 -14.09 -7.55
CA TYR A 96 -0.73 -14.15 -6.35
C TYR A 96 -1.01 -15.40 -5.52
N TYR A 97 -1.71 -16.39 -6.08
CA TYR A 97 -1.97 -17.69 -5.45
C TYR A 97 -2.66 -17.55 -4.09
N VAL A 98 -3.63 -16.65 -4.01
CA VAL A 98 -4.41 -16.45 -2.79
C VAL A 98 -5.43 -17.59 -2.68
N MET A 99 -5.21 -18.50 -1.74
CA MET A 99 -6.01 -19.73 -1.58
C MET A 99 -6.93 -19.68 -0.37
N SER A 100 -6.63 -18.85 0.60
CA SER A 100 -7.39 -18.71 1.84
C SER A 100 -7.61 -17.25 2.15
N LEU A 101 -8.66 -16.94 2.92
CA LEU A 101 -8.97 -15.56 3.28
C LEU A 101 -9.13 -15.43 4.78
N PRO A 102 -8.72 -14.33 5.37
CA PRO A 102 -8.00 -13.24 4.70
C PRO A 102 -6.55 -13.62 4.43
N THR A 103 -5.98 -13.05 3.39
CA THR A 103 -4.55 -13.15 3.11
C THR A 103 -4.02 -11.74 2.94
N VAL A 104 -2.95 -11.42 3.66
CA VAL A 104 -2.28 -10.14 3.53
C VAL A 104 -0.96 -10.38 2.80
N ILE A 105 -0.74 -9.67 1.71
CA ILE A 105 0.53 -9.75 0.99
C ILE A 105 1.24 -8.42 1.13
N ILE A 106 2.53 -8.47 1.48
CA ILE A 106 3.39 -7.31 1.54
C ILE A 106 4.19 -7.26 0.23
N PHE A 107 4.13 -6.11 -0.42
CA PHE A 107 4.86 -5.85 -1.66
C PHE A 107 5.98 -4.86 -1.39
N LYS A 108 7.12 -5.08 -2.03
CA LYS A 108 8.21 -4.13 -2.01
C LYS A 108 8.67 -3.90 -3.44
N ASP A 109 8.70 -2.63 -3.84
CA ASP A 109 9.05 -2.25 -5.20
C ASP A 109 8.20 -3.01 -6.23
N GLY A 110 6.92 -3.21 -5.92
CA GLY A 110 5.97 -3.86 -6.82
C GLY A 110 5.97 -5.38 -6.79
N GLU A 111 6.88 -6.00 -6.02
CA GLU A 111 6.98 -7.45 -5.97
C GLU A 111 6.52 -8.00 -4.62
N PRO A 112 5.81 -9.14 -4.61
CA PRO A 112 5.40 -9.73 -3.34
C PRO A 112 6.61 -10.28 -2.60
N VAL A 113 6.75 -9.89 -1.33
CA VAL A 113 7.90 -10.31 -0.53
C VAL A 113 7.51 -11.07 0.73
N ASP A 114 6.24 -11.01 1.14
CA ASP A 114 5.79 -11.71 2.33
C ASP A 114 4.29 -11.92 2.28
N GLN A 115 3.81 -12.93 2.98
CA GLN A 115 2.41 -13.28 3.01
C GLN A 115 2.02 -13.75 4.41
N VAL A 116 0.87 -13.25 4.89
CA VAL A 116 0.32 -13.66 6.18
C VAL A 116 -1.11 -14.12 5.95
N VAL A 117 -1.42 -15.34 6.32
CA VAL A 117 -2.76 -15.93 6.14
C VAL A 117 -3.48 -15.93 7.47
N GLY A 118 -4.73 -15.46 7.46
CA GLY A 118 -5.58 -15.43 8.64
C GLY A 118 -5.46 -14.14 9.43
N VAL A 119 -6.23 -14.07 10.52
CA VAL A 119 -6.22 -12.92 11.41
C VAL A 119 -5.09 -13.08 12.42
N VAL A 120 -4.22 -12.07 12.47
CA VAL A 120 -3.10 -12.06 13.42
C VAL A 120 -3.13 -10.74 14.17
N PRO A 121 -2.50 -10.66 15.35
CA PRO A 121 -2.41 -9.40 16.07
C PRO A 121 -1.71 -8.32 15.24
N LYS A 122 -2.13 -7.07 15.46
CA LYS A 122 -1.56 -5.91 14.74
C LYS A 122 -0.04 -5.91 14.80
N LYS A 123 0.54 -6.22 15.95
CA LYS A 123 2.00 -6.17 16.13
C LYS A 123 2.73 -7.14 15.19
N ILE A 124 2.14 -8.30 14.92
CA ILE A 124 2.77 -9.26 14.00
C ILE A 124 2.89 -8.65 12.60
N LEU A 125 1.80 -8.07 12.11
CA LEU A 125 1.82 -7.41 10.80
C LEU A 125 2.77 -6.21 10.81
N GLN A 126 2.70 -5.41 11.86
CA GLN A 126 3.53 -4.23 11.99
C GLN A 126 5.01 -4.58 11.92
N ASP A 127 5.42 -5.59 12.65
CA ASP A 127 6.83 -6.00 12.69
C ASP A 127 7.29 -6.53 11.33
N ARG A 128 6.43 -7.28 10.64
CA ARG A 128 6.77 -7.80 9.32
C ARG A 128 6.88 -6.68 8.28
N ILE A 129 5.98 -5.70 8.34
CA ILE A 129 6.04 -4.56 7.43
C ILE A 129 7.32 -3.74 7.69
N LYS A 130 7.63 -3.49 8.96
CA LYS A 130 8.82 -2.72 9.32
C LYS A 130 10.10 -3.37 8.83
N ALA A 131 10.16 -4.69 8.80
CA ALA A 131 11.34 -5.40 8.32
C ALA A 131 11.68 -5.03 6.88
N TYR A 132 10.66 -4.76 6.05
CA TYR A 132 10.90 -4.39 4.66
C TYR A 132 11.12 -2.90 4.45
N LEU A 133 10.79 -2.09 5.45
CA LEU A 133 11.06 -0.64 5.38
C LEU A 133 12.52 -0.32 5.64
N GLU A 134 13.22 -1.19 6.37
CA GLU A 134 14.58 -0.94 6.80
C GLU A 134 15.64 -1.26 5.76
N ASP A 135 15.29 -1.88 4.69
CA ASP A 135 16.26 -2.25 3.64
C ASP A 135 16.69 -1.10 2.77
#